data_cff41554431e12f807f82d20e1e95b67
#
_entry.id   cff41554431e12f807f82d20e1e95b67
#
_cell.length_a   1.000
_cell.length_b   1.000
_cell.length_c   1.000
_cell.angle_alpha   90.00
_cell.angle_beta   90.00
_cell.angle_gamma   90.00
#
_symmetry.space_group_name_H-M   'P 1'
#
loop_
_entity.id
_entity.type
_entity.pdbx_description
1 polymer ?
#
loop_
_entity_poly.entity_id
_entity_poly.type
_entity_poly.pdbx_seq_one_letter_code
_entity_poly.pdbx_strand_id
1 'polypeptide(L)'
;ATKHNQGVFCVCRIPEQHHSMMDMQALGTYIALEQIQDPANLGSVLRTAEALGVSGVLFLGDCCDIYSPKALRASMGAIFRLPFYIEKDTSFAIDELKRKTFAVLAAVPSEQAQSVLETNFSKPTVMLIGNEGNGLSQTAIEACDACVTIPMMGRAESLNAASSAAILMWEMMRGRIDMQLEESV
;
A
#
# COMPACT_ATOMS: atom_id res chain seq x y z
N ALA A 1 -6.48 23.34 9.02
CA ALA A 1 -7.82 23.92 9.15
C ALA A 1 -8.34 24.30 7.77
N THR A 2 -9.54 23.88 7.40
CA THR A 2 -10.22 24.29 6.17
C THR A 2 -10.61 25.76 6.28
N LYS A 3 -10.22 26.60 5.32
CA LYS A 3 -10.60 28.02 5.31
C LYS A 3 -12.13 28.22 5.17
N HIS A 4 -12.82 27.24 4.60
CA HIS A 4 -14.28 27.20 4.48
C HIS A 4 -14.77 25.85 4.99
N ASN A 5 -15.45 25.84 6.14
CA ASN A 5 -16.07 24.64 6.68
C ASN A 5 -17.48 24.46 6.08
N GLN A 6 -17.99 23.24 6.09
CA GLN A 6 -19.36 22.92 5.62
C GLN A 6 -20.41 23.10 6.73
N GLY A 7 -20.04 23.67 7.87
CA GLY A 7 -20.93 23.98 8.98
C GLY A 7 -21.33 22.80 9.88
N VAL A 8 -20.82 21.60 9.60
CA VAL A 8 -21.10 20.40 10.39
C VAL A 8 -19.80 19.79 10.92
N PHE A 9 -19.77 19.49 12.23
CA PHE A 9 -18.67 18.81 12.91
C PHE A 9 -19.25 17.62 13.65
N CYS A 10 -18.61 16.45 13.48
CA CYS A 10 -18.98 15.24 14.18
C CYS A 10 -17.80 14.74 15.01
N VAL A 11 -18.09 14.34 16.25
CA VAL A 11 -17.14 13.59 17.09
C VAL A 11 -17.58 12.14 17.06
N CYS A 12 -16.72 11.27 16.59
CA CYS A 12 -16.99 9.84 16.48
C CYS A 12 -15.96 9.03 17.29
N ARG A 13 -16.36 7.87 17.78
CA ARG A 13 -15.38 6.89 18.26
C ARG A 13 -14.55 6.41 17.09
N ILE A 14 -13.25 6.22 17.34
CA ILE A 14 -12.39 5.52 16.37
C ILE A 14 -12.92 4.08 16.28
N PRO A 15 -13.19 3.57 15.07
CA PRO A 15 -13.62 2.18 14.92
C PRO A 15 -12.56 1.23 15.48
N GLU A 16 -12.97 0.22 16.22
CA GLU A 16 -12.09 -0.88 16.65
C GLU A 16 -11.84 -1.83 15.44
N GLN A 17 -11.28 -1.30 14.38
CA GLN A 17 -10.94 -2.08 13.18
C GLN A 17 -9.50 -2.59 13.29
N HIS A 18 -9.24 -3.42 14.26
CA HIS A 18 -8.01 -4.20 14.29
C HIS A 18 -8.26 -5.52 13.55
N HIS A 19 -8.13 -5.47 12.23
CA HIS A 19 -8.04 -6.70 11.46
C HIS A 19 -6.71 -7.38 11.80
N SER A 20 -6.77 -8.63 12.20
CA SER A 20 -5.59 -9.45 12.33
C SER A 20 -5.05 -9.80 10.95
N MET A 21 -3.74 -9.94 10.80
CA MET A 21 -3.17 -10.50 9.56
C MET A 21 -3.72 -11.91 9.26
N MET A 22 -4.27 -12.59 10.27
CA MET A 22 -4.95 -13.88 10.09
C MET A 22 -6.22 -13.77 9.23
N ASP A 23 -6.86 -12.60 9.21
CA ASP A 23 -8.12 -12.36 8.47
C ASP A 23 -7.87 -11.96 7.00
N MET A 24 -6.62 -11.86 6.56
CA MET A 24 -6.27 -11.53 5.17
C MET A 24 -6.80 -12.59 4.21
N GLN A 25 -7.42 -12.13 3.12
CA GLN A 25 -7.91 -13.01 2.06
C GLN A 25 -6.76 -13.71 1.36
N ALA A 26 -6.80 -15.04 1.28
CA ALA A 26 -5.72 -15.86 0.74
C ALA A 26 -5.36 -15.56 -0.72
N LEU A 27 -6.31 -15.09 -1.53
CA LEU A 27 -6.10 -14.70 -2.93
C LEU A 27 -6.04 -13.17 -3.12
N GLY A 28 -5.84 -12.43 -2.04
CA GLY A 28 -5.84 -10.98 -2.05
C GLY A 28 -4.59 -10.36 -2.68
N THR A 29 -4.71 -9.09 -3.03
CA THR A 29 -3.60 -8.21 -3.43
C THR A 29 -3.53 -7.07 -2.42
N TYR A 30 -2.35 -6.81 -1.87
CA TYR A 30 -2.16 -5.87 -0.77
C TYR A 30 -1.00 -4.91 -1.04
N ILE A 31 -1.08 -3.74 -0.42
CA ILE A 31 0.04 -2.78 -0.29
C ILE A 31 0.48 -2.76 1.16
N ALA A 32 1.77 -2.82 1.40
CA ALA A 32 2.37 -2.64 2.71
C ALA A 32 3.20 -1.35 2.73
N LEU A 33 2.94 -0.48 3.70
CA LEU A 33 3.61 0.80 3.88
C LEU A 33 4.53 0.71 5.08
N GLU A 34 5.84 0.75 4.85
CA GLU A 34 6.83 0.72 5.92
C GLU A 34 7.23 2.14 6.33
N GLN A 35 6.95 2.50 7.60
CA GLN A 35 7.36 3.74 8.25
C GLN A 35 7.00 5.03 7.48
N ILE A 36 5.87 5.05 6.79
CA ILE A 36 5.39 6.25 6.09
C ILE A 36 5.09 7.36 7.10
N GLN A 37 5.68 8.55 6.89
CA GLN A 37 5.60 9.67 7.82
C GLN A 37 4.69 10.81 7.36
N ASP A 38 4.45 10.97 6.04
CA ASP A 38 3.51 12.00 5.57
C ASP A 38 2.06 11.47 5.53
N PRO A 39 1.17 12.00 6.39
CA PRO A 39 -0.24 11.60 6.40
C PRO A 39 -0.97 11.85 5.07
N ALA A 40 -0.48 12.77 4.22
CA ALA A 40 -1.07 12.98 2.90
C ALA A 40 -0.75 11.83 1.95
N ASN A 41 0.50 11.32 1.97
CA ASN A 41 0.88 10.14 1.21
C ASN A 41 0.07 8.93 1.66
N LEU A 42 0.02 8.68 2.97
CA LEU A 42 -0.73 7.58 3.56
C LEU A 42 -2.21 7.63 3.13
N GLY A 43 -2.86 8.78 3.27
CA GLY A 43 -4.26 8.93 2.87
C GLY A 43 -4.48 8.77 1.37
N SER A 44 -3.56 9.26 0.52
CA SER A 44 -3.61 9.11 -0.93
C SER A 44 -3.46 7.64 -1.35
N VAL A 45 -2.58 6.88 -0.69
CA VAL A 45 -2.44 5.43 -0.94
C VAL A 45 -3.73 4.70 -0.59
N LEU A 46 -4.32 4.96 0.57
CA LEU A 46 -5.60 4.35 0.96
C LEU A 46 -6.71 4.62 -0.06
N ARG A 47 -6.82 5.87 -0.52
CA ARG A 47 -7.80 6.24 -1.54
C ARG A 47 -7.59 5.50 -2.85
N THR A 48 -6.35 5.40 -3.31
CA THR A 48 -6.02 4.72 -4.56
C THR A 48 -6.22 3.20 -4.43
N ALA A 49 -5.84 2.61 -3.31
CA ALA A 49 -6.03 1.19 -3.02
C ALA A 49 -7.52 0.80 -3.06
N GLU A 50 -8.39 1.60 -2.43
CA GLU A 50 -9.83 1.39 -2.50
C GLU A 50 -10.37 1.51 -3.93
N ALA A 51 -9.98 2.57 -4.64
CA ALA A 51 -10.45 2.83 -6.00
C ALA A 51 -10.06 1.74 -7.01
N LEU A 52 -8.91 1.10 -6.82
CA LEU A 52 -8.42 0.02 -7.68
C LEU A 52 -8.86 -1.38 -7.21
N GLY A 53 -9.59 -1.51 -6.10
CA GLY A 53 -10.03 -2.80 -5.59
C GLY A 53 -8.93 -3.64 -4.94
N VAL A 54 -7.87 -3.00 -4.42
CA VAL A 54 -6.85 -3.66 -3.59
C VAL A 54 -7.51 -4.21 -2.33
N SER A 55 -7.14 -5.42 -1.92
CA SER A 55 -7.82 -6.15 -0.84
C SER A 55 -7.60 -5.53 0.55
N GLY A 56 -6.55 -4.72 0.71
CA GLY A 56 -6.27 -4.02 1.96
C GLY A 56 -4.87 -3.41 2.00
N VAL A 57 -4.59 -2.68 3.07
CA VAL A 57 -3.31 -2.01 3.31
C VAL A 57 -2.71 -2.47 4.63
N LEU A 58 -1.41 -2.78 4.64
CA LEU A 58 -0.63 -3.05 5.84
C LEU A 58 0.18 -1.80 6.21
N PHE A 59 0.19 -1.45 7.48
CA PHE A 59 1.06 -0.42 8.05
C PHE A 59 2.13 -1.11 8.90
N LEU A 60 3.37 -1.03 8.46
CA LEU A 60 4.52 -1.73 9.05
C LEU A 60 5.44 -0.73 9.77
N GLY A 61 5.89 -1.11 10.96
CA GLY A 61 6.69 -0.24 11.80
C GLY A 61 5.92 0.98 12.31
N ASP A 62 6.63 2.07 12.56
CA ASP A 62 6.04 3.31 13.08
C ASP A 62 5.61 4.24 11.93
N CYS A 63 4.43 4.00 11.37
CA CYS A 63 3.78 4.92 10.44
C CYS A 63 3.16 6.11 11.18
N CYS A 64 2.91 7.21 10.47
CA CYS A 64 2.16 8.35 11.00
C CYS A 64 0.74 7.93 11.39
N ASP A 65 0.09 8.76 12.24
CA ASP A 65 -1.29 8.53 12.68
C ASP A 65 -2.26 8.51 11.49
N ILE A 66 -2.85 7.32 11.27
CA ILE A 66 -3.81 7.04 10.19
C ILE A 66 -5.12 7.82 10.35
N TYR A 67 -5.46 8.21 11.58
CA TYR A 67 -6.64 9.00 11.89
C TYR A 67 -6.36 10.49 12.02
N SER A 68 -5.15 10.94 11.73
CA SER A 68 -4.83 12.36 11.70
C SER A 68 -5.76 13.11 10.73
N PRO A 69 -6.14 14.37 11.00
CA PRO A 69 -7.02 15.13 10.13
C PRO A 69 -6.52 15.25 8.67
N LYS A 70 -5.19 15.19 8.46
CA LYS A 70 -4.58 15.25 7.14
C LYS A 70 -4.76 13.92 6.40
N ALA A 71 -4.55 12.78 7.05
CA ALA A 71 -4.76 11.44 6.48
C ALA A 71 -6.25 11.20 6.16
N LEU A 72 -7.14 11.54 7.10
CA LEU A 72 -8.59 11.40 6.91
C LEU A 72 -9.07 12.18 5.68
N ARG A 73 -8.65 13.44 5.52
CA ARG A 73 -9.01 14.24 4.34
C ARG A 73 -8.45 13.65 3.05
N ALA A 74 -7.18 13.24 3.05
CA ALA A 74 -6.52 12.69 1.86
C ALA A 74 -7.13 11.35 1.44
N SER A 75 -7.57 10.53 2.41
CA SER A 75 -8.18 9.22 2.13
C SER A 75 -9.60 9.31 1.55
N MET A 76 -10.25 10.47 1.62
CA MET A 76 -11.64 10.66 1.15
C MET A 76 -12.61 9.60 1.70
N GLY A 77 -12.36 9.14 2.93
CA GLY A 77 -13.16 8.13 3.62
C GLY A 77 -12.79 6.68 3.31
N ALA A 78 -11.82 6.41 2.44
CA ALA A 78 -11.34 5.06 2.14
C ALA A 78 -10.90 4.29 3.40
N ILE A 79 -10.33 4.99 4.38
CA ILE A 79 -9.90 4.41 5.65
C ILE A 79 -11.02 3.70 6.43
N PHE A 80 -12.29 4.05 6.18
CA PHE A 80 -13.43 3.43 6.84
C PHE A 80 -14.05 2.28 6.05
N ARG A 81 -13.57 2.03 4.84
CA ARG A 81 -14.13 1.02 3.93
C ARG A 81 -13.12 -0.06 3.54
N LEU A 82 -11.85 0.31 3.43
CA LEU A 82 -10.78 -0.60 3.05
C LEU A 82 -10.23 -1.29 4.30
N PRO A 83 -10.09 -2.63 4.33
CA PRO A 83 -9.40 -3.33 5.39
C PRO A 83 -7.96 -2.86 5.55
N PHE A 84 -7.51 -2.68 6.77
CA PHE A 84 -6.11 -2.41 7.04
C PHE A 84 -5.61 -3.20 8.25
N TYR A 85 -4.30 -3.40 8.29
CA TYR A 85 -3.58 -4.22 9.26
C TYR A 85 -2.40 -3.43 9.79
N ILE A 86 -2.12 -3.52 11.07
CA ILE A 86 -1.00 -2.81 11.71
C ILE A 86 -0.08 -3.85 12.34
N GLU A 87 1.19 -3.84 11.95
CA GLU A 87 2.22 -4.67 12.55
C GLU A 87 3.51 -3.86 12.73
N LYS A 88 4.02 -3.84 13.95
CA LYS A 88 5.23 -3.05 14.27
C LYS A 88 6.52 -3.75 13.87
N ASP A 89 6.50 -5.07 13.90
CA ASP A 89 7.66 -5.87 13.48
C ASP A 89 7.51 -6.22 11.98
N THR A 90 8.23 -5.47 11.14
CA THR A 90 8.22 -5.68 9.69
C THR A 90 8.70 -7.06 9.30
N SER A 91 9.72 -7.59 9.97
CA SER A 91 10.26 -8.92 9.67
C SER A 91 9.26 -10.02 9.99
N PHE A 92 8.62 -9.93 11.16
CA PHE A 92 7.54 -10.84 11.54
C PHE A 92 6.38 -10.78 10.53
N ALA A 93 5.98 -9.57 10.10
CA ALA A 93 4.92 -9.42 9.10
C ALA A 93 5.27 -10.13 7.79
N ILE A 94 6.49 -9.95 7.28
CA ILE A 94 6.95 -10.57 6.03
C ILE A 94 6.94 -12.10 6.15
N ASP A 95 7.44 -12.64 7.26
CA ASP A 95 7.45 -14.08 7.52
C ASP A 95 6.03 -14.66 7.57
N GLU A 96 5.08 -13.97 8.21
CA GLU A 96 3.68 -14.38 8.24
C GLU A 96 3.04 -14.36 6.85
N LEU A 97 3.32 -13.32 6.05
CA LEU A 97 2.83 -13.23 4.67
C LEU A 97 3.34 -14.38 3.80
N LYS A 98 4.63 -14.71 3.92
CA LYS A 98 5.22 -15.85 3.21
C LYS A 98 4.63 -17.19 3.65
N ARG A 99 4.38 -17.38 4.95
CA ARG A 99 3.68 -18.58 5.45
C ARG A 99 2.28 -18.71 4.87
N LYS A 100 1.61 -17.60 4.56
CA LYS A 100 0.31 -17.55 3.88
C LYS A 100 0.42 -17.64 2.35
N THR A 101 1.60 -17.94 1.82
CA THR A 101 1.88 -18.11 0.38
C THR A 101 1.73 -16.85 -0.47
N PHE A 102 1.77 -15.66 0.13
CA PHE A 102 1.88 -14.42 -0.63
C PHE A 102 3.28 -14.29 -1.25
N ALA A 103 3.34 -13.78 -2.47
CA ALA A 103 4.57 -13.22 -3.02
C ALA A 103 4.79 -11.85 -2.36
N VAL A 104 5.89 -11.68 -1.63
CA VAL A 104 6.21 -10.43 -0.92
C VAL A 104 7.30 -9.70 -1.69
N LEU A 105 6.97 -8.56 -2.27
CA LEU A 105 7.83 -7.81 -3.19
C LEU A 105 8.21 -6.45 -2.59
N ALA A 106 9.48 -6.08 -2.73
CA ALA A 106 10.01 -4.79 -2.29
C ALA A 106 10.08 -3.79 -3.45
N ALA A 107 9.39 -2.65 -3.33
CA ALA A 107 9.50 -1.57 -4.30
C ALA A 107 10.76 -0.73 -4.02
N VAL A 108 11.73 -0.77 -4.92
CA VAL A 108 13.01 -0.07 -4.77
C VAL A 108 13.40 0.67 -6.06
N PRO A 109 14.00 1.87 -6.01
CA PRO A 109 14.52 2.56 -7.18
C PRO A 109 15.91 2.03 -7.56
N SER A 110 15.98 0.81 -8.09
CA SER A 110 17.24 0.15 -8.43
C SER A 110 17.20 -0.42 -9.84
N GLU A 111 18.24 -0.18 -10.62
CA GLU A 111 18.40 -0.77 -11.97
C GLU A 111 18.59 -2.29 -11.92
N GLN A 112 18.98 -2.84 -10.78
CA GLN A 112 19.15 -4.28 -10.58
C GLN A 112 17.84 -4.97 -10.20
N ALA A 113 16.80 -4.21 -9.85
CA ALA A 113 15.48 -4.77 -9.55
C ALA A 113 14.72 -5.12 -10.82
N GLN A 114 13.83 -6.11 -10.72
CA GLN A 114 12.95 -6.48 -11.82
C GLN A 114 12.01 -5.33 -12.18
N SER A 115 11.84 -5.05 -13.47
CA SER A 115 10.84 -4.07 -13.90
C SER A 115 9.42 -4.50 -13.50
N VAL A 116 8.63 -3.56 -13.03
CA VAL A 116 7.21 -3.80 -12.73
C VAL A 116 6.44 -4.28 -13.97
N LEU A 117 6.87 -3.87 -15.17
CA LEU A 117 6.25 -4.26 -16.46
C LEU A 117 6.47 -5.74 -16.78
N GLU A 118 7.50 -6.36 -16.20
CA GLU A 118 7.86 -7.78 -16.42
C GLU A 118 7.47 -8.65 -15.22
N THR A 119 6.92 -8.04 -14.17
CA THR A 119 6.56 -8.74 -12.95
C THR A 119 5.21 -9.45 -13.12
N ASN A 120 5.18 -10.74 -12.76
CA ASN A 120 3.96 -11.54 -12.82
C ASN A 120 3.15 -11.39 -11.52
N PHE A 121 1.97 -10.78 -11.61
CA PHE A 121 1.03 -10.57 -10.51
C PHE A 121 -0.15 -11.56 -10.48
N SER A 122 -0.04 -12.70 -11.13
CA SER A 122 -1.09 -13.74 -11.10
C SER A 122 -1.26 -14.41 -9.74
N LYS A 123 -0.23 -14.37 -8.89
CA LYS A 123 -0.27 -14.90 -7.52
C LYS A 123 -0.74 -13.83 -6.53
N PRO A 124 -1.28 -14.26 -5.37
CA PRO A 124 -1.51 -13.35 -4.24
C PRO A 124 -0.22 -12.59 -3.90
N THR A 125 -0.29 -11.27 -3.89
CA THR A 125 0.92 -10.42 -3.80
C THR A 125 0.76 -9.35 -2.74
N VAL A 126 1.82 -9.10 -2.00
CA VAL A 126 1.99 -7.92 -1.14
C VAL A 126 3.17 -7.12 -1.65
N MET A 127 2.94 -5.86 -2.02
CA MET A 127 3.99 -4.93 -2.45
C MET A 127 4.34 -3.99 -1.31
N LEU A 128 5.59 -4.01 -0.87
CA LEU A 128 6.12 -3.11 0.16
C LEU A 128 6.60 -1.80 -0.46
N ILE A 129 6.24 -0.70 0.19
CA ILE A 129 6.67 0.66 -0.15
C ILE A 129 7.24 1.29 1.11
N GLY A 130 8.44 1.84 1.01
CA GLY A 130 9.15 2.39 2.15
C GLY A 130 8.91 3.87 2.40
N ASN A 131 9.55 4.33 3.45
CA ASN A 131 9.59 5.73 3.90
C ASN A 131 10.02 6.69 2.79
N GLU A 132 9.49 7.91 2.82
CA GLU A 132 9.72 8.94 1.79
C GLU A 132 11.18 9.37 1.68
N GLY A 133 11.92 9.35 2.78
CA GLY A 133 13.32 9.78 2.82
C GLY A 133 14.33 8.63 2.72
N ASN A 134 14.03 7.52 3.39
CA ASN A 134 14.98 6.41 3.55
C ASN A 134 14.63 5.18 2.69
N GLY A 135 13.46 5.15 2.07
CA GLY A 135 12.97 3.95 1.38
C GLY A 135 12.60 2.82 2.34
N LEU A 136 12.66 1.60 1.87
CA LEU A 136 12.51 0.38 2.67
C LEU A 136 13.77 0.13 3.52
N SER A 137 13.57 -0.42 4.71
CA SER A 137 14.69 -0.89 5.54
C SER A 137 15.43 -2.04 4.83
N GLN A 138 16.73 -2.13 5.08
CA GLN A 138 17.54 -3.20 4.48
C GLN A 138 17.03 -4.59 4.90
N THR A 139 16.61 -4.73 6.14
CA THR A 139 15.98 -5.95 6.67
C THR A 139 14.71 -6.32 5.92
N ALA A 140 13.86 -5.35 5.59
CA ALA A 140 12.64 -5.60 4.81
C ALA A 140 12.99 -6.05 3.38
N ILE A 141 13.96 -5.38 2.73
CA ILE A 141 14.40 -5.74 1.38
C ILE A 141 14.93 -7.17 1.32
N GLU A 142 15.81 -7.55 2.27
CA GLU A 142 16.41 -8.88 2.34
C GLU A 142 15.39 -9.98 2.67
N ALA A 143 14.36 -9.64 3.42
CA ALA A 143 13.30 -10.58 3.76
C ALA A 143 12.27 -10.78 2.63
N CYS A 144 12.15 -9.89 1.65
CA CYS A 144 11.24 -10.02 0.51
C CYS A 144 11.69 -11.11 -0.48
N ASP A 145 10.75 -11.57 -1.32
CA ASP A 145 11.05 -12.60 -2.34
C ASP A 145 11.79 -12.01 -3.54
N ALA A 146 11.50 -10.75 -3.88
CA ALA A 146 12.17 -10.03 -4.97
C ALA A 146 12.03 -8.51 -4.80
N CYS A 147 12.94 -7.78 -5.48
CA CYS A 147 12.87 -6.34 -5.63
C CYS A 147 12.23 -5.98 -6.98
N VAL A 148 11.33 -5.00 -6.96
CA VAL A 148 10.62 -4.50 -8.14
C VAL A 148 10.86 -3.01 -8.29
N THR A 149 11.09 -2.54 -9.52
CA THR A 149 11.31 -1.13 -9.82
C THR A 149 10.31 -0.60 -10.85
N ILE A 150 9.97 0.68 -10.73
CA ILE A 150 9.28 1.44 -11.77
C ILE A 150 10.37 2.03 -12.68
N PRO A 151 10.43 1.69 -13.97
CA PRO A 151 11.45 2.24 -14.87
C PRO A 151 11.35 3.76 -14.97
N MET A 152 12.46 4.45 -14.72
CA MET A 152 12.56 5.92 -14.82
C MET A 152 13.23 6.31 -16.12
N MET A 153 12.53 7.05 -16.98
CA MET A 153 13.07 7.52 -18.28
C MET A 153 13.66 8.92 -18.21
N GLY A 154 13.48 9.60 -17.09
CA GLY A 154 13.93 10.98 -16.86
C GLY A 154 15.14 11.05 -15.95
N ARG A 155 15.36 12.25 -15.37
CA ARG A 155 16.48 12.54 -14.44
C ARG A 155 16.10 12.35 -12.96
N ALA A 156 14.84 12.07 -12.67
CA ALA A 156 14.40 11.84 -11.31
C ALA A 156 14.87 10.46 -10.84
N GLU A 157 15.45 10.39 -9.65
CA GLU A 157 15.95 9.15 -9.05
C GLU A 157 14.81 8.30 -8.47
N SER A 158 13.71 8.93 -8.06
CA SER A 158 12.54 8.26 -7.48
C SER A 158 11.29 9.10 -7.67
N LEU A 159 10.12 8.46 -7.43
CA LEU A 159 8.83 9.12 -7.34
C LEU A 159 8.42 9.30 -5.87
N ASN A 160 7.48 10.21 -5.65
CA ASN A 160 6.79 10.30 -4.36
C ASN A 160 6.14 8.94 -4.00
N ALA A 161 6.14 8.59 -2.71
CA ALA A 161 5.66 7.29 -2.23
C ALA A 161 4.21 6.98 -2.67
N ALA A 162 3.31 7.96 -2.62
CA ALA A 162 1.92 7.76 -3.08
C ALA A 162 1.82 7.59 -4.60
N SER A 163 2.68 8.27 -5.38
CA SER A 163 2.74 8.09 -6.83
C SER A 163 3.28 6.71 -7.21
N SER A 164 4.35 6.27 -6.54
CA SER A 164 4.88 4.92 -6.70
C SER A 164 3.83 3.87 -6.37
N ALA A 165 3.15 4.04 -5.24
CA ALA A 165 2.06 3.16 -4.82
C ALA A 165 0.96 3.06 -5.87
N ALA A 166 0.55 4.19 -6.45
CA ALA A 166 -0.51 4.23 -7.47
C ALA A 166 -0.13 3.44 -8.73
N ILE A 167 1.10 3.62 -9.22
CA ILE A 167 1.60 2.90 -10.41
C ILE A 167 1.70 1.40 -10.13
N LEU A 168 2.29 1.03 -8.99
CA LEU A 168 2.45 -0.37 -8.61
C LEU A 168 1.11 -1.06 -8.41
N MET A 169 0.17 -0.43 -7.71
CA MET A 169 -1.19 -0.96 -7.54
C MET A 169 -1.93 -1.13 -8.87
N TRP A 170 -1.78 -0.16 -9.79
CA TRP A 170 -2.37 -0.27 -11.12
C TRP A 170 -1.85 -1.50 -11.85
N GLU A 171 -0.54 -1.71 -11.91
CA GLU A 171 0.05 -2.88 -12.57
C GLU A 171 -0.35 -4.20 -11.88
N MET A 172 -0.40 -4.23 -10.55
CA MET A 172 -0.87 -5.40 -9.80
C MET A 172 -2.33 -5.77 -10.09
N MET A 173 -3.17 -4.78 -10.37
CA MET A 173 -4.62 -4.95 -10.54
C MET A 173 -5.07 -4.99 -12.00
N ARG A 174 -4.26 -4.50 -12.94
CA ARG A 174 -4.62 -4.33 -14.36
C ARG A 174 -5.23 -5.59 -15.00
N GLY A 175 -4.58 -6.74 -14.85
CA GLY A 175 -5.10 -7.98 -15.41
C GLY A 175 -6.43 -8.45 -14.80
N ARG A 176 -6.73 -8.09 -13.56
CA ARG A 176 -8.02 -8.39 -12.90
C ARG A 176 -9.12 -7.44 -13.36
N ILE A 177 -8.78 -6.18 -13.60
CA ILE A 177 -9.72 -5.18 -14.12
C ILE A 177 -10.16 -5.57 -15.54
N ASP A 178 -9.23 -6.00 -16.39
CA ASP A 178 -9.53 -6.45 -17.76
C ASP A 178 -10.52 -7.62 -17.76
N MET A 179 -10.32 -8.63 -16.89
CA MET A 179 -11.25 -9.77 -16.77
C MET A 179 -12.65 -9.34 -16.34
N GLN A 180 -12.77 -8.41 -15.37
CA GLN A 180 -14.08 -7.93 -14.91
C GLN A 180 -14.83 -7.13 -15.98
N LEU A 181 -14.13 -6.40 -16.82
CA LEU A 181 -14.73 -5.66 -17.93
C LEU A 181 -15.25 -6.62 -19.01
N GLU A 182 -14.55 -7.72 -19.29
CA GLU A 182 -14.97 -8.74 -20.25
C GLU A 182 -16.22 -9.51 -19.77
N GLU A 183 -16.34 -9.79 -18.48
CA GLU A 183 -17.51 -10.46 -17.88
C GLU A 183 -18.76 -9.56 -17.82
N SER A 184 -18.59 -8.25 -17.98
CA SER A 184 -19.66 -7.25 -17.86
C SER A 184 -20.30 -6.88 -19.21
N VAL A 185 -19.82 -7.45 -20.33
CA VAL A 185 -20.30 -7.27 -21.70
C VAL A 185 -21.08 -8.48 -22.15
#